data_fb82739da8e9156edc3a873cc70ed1d7
#
_entry.id   fb82739da8e9156edc3a873cc70ed1d7
#
_cell.length_a   1.000
_cell.length_b   1.000
_cell.length_c   1.000
_cell.angle_alpha   90.00
_cell.angle_beta   90.00
_cell.angle_gamma   90.00
#
_symmetry.space_group_name_H-M   'P 1'
#
loop_
_entity.id
_entity.type
_entity.pdbx_description
1 polymer ?
#
loop_
_entity_poly.entity_id
_entity_poly.type
_entity_poly.pdbx_seq_one_letter_code
_entity_poly.pdbx_strand_id
1 'polypeptide(L)'
;YQLVRGLLNNQKPDNKTHNPQQWKDQGRRPRVNLLGPSLLGFRCRDDVLEIQKLLGEHGIDINVIAPLGASPADLMRLPKADINVCLYSEIAESTCLWLERNFGIPFSRSIPIGVEATHDFLAELHLLLGMAPYERSKESNKSKLTWYSQSVDSNYLTGKRVFIFGDGTHALAAARIAKEELGFEVVGLGTYSREMARPVRAAAKKLGLEALISND
;
A
#
# COMPACT_ATOMS: atom_id res chain seq x y z
N TYR A 1 14.61 5.76 6.33
CA TYR A 1 14.90 6.91 5.48
C TYR A 1 16.37 7.34 5.54
N GLN A 2 16.92 7.69 6.72
CA GLN A 2 18.31 8.20 6.85
C GLN A 2 19.35 7.24 6.27
N LEU A 3 19.23 5.93 6.53
CA LEU A 3 20.13 4.92 5.99
C LEU A 3 20.09 4.87 4.46
N VAL A 4 18.90 4.82 3.87
CA VAL A 4 18.71 4.81 2.41
C VAL A 4 19.33 6.07 1.79
N ARG A 5 19.06 7.23 2.37
CA ARG A 5 19.67 8.50 1.93
C ARG A 5 21.20 8.45 2.00
N GLY A 6 21.78 7.97 3.09
CA GLY A 6 23.23 7.86 3.25
C GLY A 6 23.88 6.96 2.19
N LEU A 7 23.27 5.80 1.93
CA LEU A 7 23.79 4.83 0.96
C LEU A 7 23.68 5.30 -0.50
N LEU A 8 22.61 6.00 -0.86
CA LEU A 8 22.30 6.32 -2.25
C LEU A 8 22.60 7.76 -2.64
N ASN A 9 23.04 8.63 -1.71
CA ASN A 9 23.21 10.04 -1.99
C ASN A 9 24.19 10.32 -3.16
N ASN A 10 25.21 9.50 -3.31
CA ASN A 10 26.23 9.63 -4.37
C ASN A 10 25.87 8.88 -5.67
N GLN A 11 24.70 8.22 -5.73
CA GLN A 11 24.25 7.44 -6.88
C GLN A 11 23.11 8.12 -7.66
N LYS A 12 22.81 9.36 -7.34
CA LYS A 12 21.72 10.11 -7.99
C LYS A 12 21.99 10.27 -9.48
N PRO A 13 21.03 9.94 -10.35
CA PRO A 13 21.18 10.15 -11.77
C PRO A 13 21.12 11.64 -12.12
N ASP A 14 21.82 12.06 -13.16
CA ASP A 14 21.76 13.43 -13.68
C ASP A 14 20.38 13.73 -14.28
N ASN A 15 19.75 12.72 -14.88
CA ASN A 15 18.39 12.81 -15.44
C ASN A 15 17.43 11.94 -14.62
N LYS A 16 16.37 12.55 -14.08
CA LYS A 16 15.37 11.93 -13.18
C LYS A 16 14.05 11.64 -13.90
N THR A 17 14.05 11.55 -15.20
CA THR A 17 12.83 11.33 -15.97
C THR A 17 12.38 9.86 -15.80
N HIS A 18 11.21 9.66 -15.21
CA HIS A 18 10.56 8.36 -15.16
C HIS A 18 10.07 7.97 -16.57
N ASN A 19 10.48 6.79 -17.03
CA ASN A 19 9.92 6.17 -18.22
C ASN A 19 9.09 4.95 -17.80
N PRO A 20 7.76 5.01 -17.78
CA PRO A 20 6.91 3.92 -17.31
C PRO A 20 6.99 2.66 -18.17
N GLN A 21 7.59 2.73 -19.36
CA GLN A 21 7.76 1.60 -20.26
C GLN A 21 9.20 1.09 -20.37
N GLN A 22 10.14 1.63 -19.60
CA GLN A 22 11.55 1.25 -19.66
C GLN A 22 11.78 -0.26 -19.53
N TRP A 23 10.97 -0.95 -18.74
CA TRP A 23 11.05 -2.40 -18.57
C TRP A 23 10.70 -3.16 -19.87
N LYS A 24 9.79 -2.63 -20.72
CA LYS A 24 9.47 -3.20 -22.03
C LYS A 24 10.63 -3.09 -22.98
N ASP A 25 11.27 -1.90 -23.02
CA ASP A 25 12.43 -1.62 -23.86
C ASP A 25 13.61 -2.54 -23.50
N GLN A 26 13.67 -2.97 -22.23
CA GLN A 26 14.67 -3.91 -21.70
C GLN A 26 14.28 -5.38 -21.86
N GLY A 27 13.12 -5.70 -22.45
CA GLY A 27 12.65 -7.08 -22.66
C GLY A 27 12.42 -7.87 -21.35
N ARG A 28 12.11 -7.20 -20.24
CA ARG A 28 11.91 -7.81 -18.92
C ARG A 28 10.51 -7.53 -18.36
N ARG A 29 10.17 -8.17 -17.26
CA ARG A 29 8.99 -7.80 -16.45
C ARG A 29 9.23 -6.51 -15.68
N PRO A 30 8.17 -5.74 -15.36
CA PRO A 30 8.27 -4.60 -14.46
C PRO A 30 8.69 -5.06 -13.06
N ARG A 31 9.47 -4.23 -12.37
CA ARG A 31 10.00 -4.53 -11.04
C ARG A 31 9.61 -3.46 -10.05
N VAL A 32 9.15 -3.88 -8.89
CA VAL A 32 8.76 -2.97 -7.81
C VAL A 32 9.57 -3.20 -6.54
N ASN A 33 9.79 -2.14 -5.76
CA ASN A 33 10.21 -2.29 -4.37
C ASN A 33 8.97 -2.36 -3.48
N LEU A 34 8.95 -3.27 -2.49
CA LEU A 34 7.98 -3.26 -1.40
C LEU A 34 8.57 -2.55 -0.21
N LEU A 35 8.09 -1.36 0.10
CA LEU A 35 8.63 -0.52 1.17
C LEU A 35 7.63 -0.41 2.33
N GLY A 36 8.14 -0.55 3.55
CA GLY A 36 7.35 -0.43 4.77
C GLY A 36 7.28 -1.68 5.63
N PRO A 37 7.21 -2.91 5.09
CA PRO A 37 7.14 -4.10 5.94
C PRO A 37 8.30 -4.15 6.93
N SER A 38 7.97 -4.31 8.22
CA SER A 38 8.95 -4.40 9.31
C SER A 38 8.57 -5.51 10.28
N LEU A 39 9.54 -6.02 11.06
CA LEU A 39 9.26 -7.05 12.07
C LEU A 39 8.36 -6.57 13.22
N LEU A 40 8.13 -5.26 13.33
CA LEU A 40 7.24 -4.67 14.32
C LEU A 40 5.76 -4.69 13.89
N GLY A 41 5.49 -4.91 12.59
CA GLY A 41 4.13 -4.99 12.07
C GLY A 41 3.46 -6.33 12.41
N PHE A 42 2.22 -6.27 12.92
CA PHE A 42 1.42 -7.49 13.13
C PHE A 42 1.20 -8.21 11.80
N ARG A 43 1.57 -9.48 11.73
CA ARG A 43 1.46 -10.34 10.54
C ARG A 43 2.12 -9.81 9.26
N CYS A 44 3.06 -8.88 9.35
CA CYS A 44 3.71 -8.27 8.18
C CYS A 44 4.34 -9.28 7.19
N ARG A 45 4.70 -10.48 7.65
CA ARG A 45 5.22 -11.55 6.78
C ARG A 45 4.13 -12.14 5.91
N ASP A 46 2.91 -12.31 6.46
CA ASP A 46 1.76 -12.80 5.71
C ASP A 46 1.35 -11.77 4.67
N ASP A 47 1.32 -10.48 5.03
CA ASP A 47 1.05 -9.38 4.10
C ASP A 47 2.03 -9.38 2.93
N VAL A 48 3.32 -9.55 3.22
CA VAL A 48 4.35 -9.64 2.17
C VAL A 48 4.11 -10.82 1.25
N LEU A 49 3.77 -12.01 1.78
CA LEU A 49 3.49 -13.20 0.98
C LEU A 49 2.27 -13.00 0.07
N GLU A 50 1.19 -12.45 0.59
CA GLU A 50 -0.02 -12.19 -0.20
C GLU A 50 0.22 -11.11 -1.28
N ILE A 51 0.96 -10.05 -0.96
CA ILE A 51 1.33 -9.03 -1.96
C ILE A 51 2.27 -9.61 -3.02
N GLN A 52 3.25 -10.43 -2.65
CA GLN A 52 4.13 -11.10 -3.62
C GLN A 52 3.32 -11.96 -4.58
N LYS A 53 2.35 -12.72 -4.08
CA LYS A 53 1.46 -13.54 -4.88
C LYS A 53 0.61 -12.68 -5.82
N LEU A 54 -0.04 -11.64 -5.29
CA LEU A 54 -0.86 -10.72 -6.07
C LEU A 54 -0.06 -10.08 -7.21
N LEU A 55 1.14 -9.57 -6.94
CA LEU A 55 2.01 -8.97 -7.95
C LEU A 55 2.46 -9.99 -8.99
N GLY A 56 2.81 -11.21 -8.56
CA GLY A 56 3.20 -12.31 -9.45
C GLY A 56 2.08 -12.71 -10.42
N GLU A 57 0.83 -12.76 -9.95
CA GLU A 57 -0.36 -13.02 -10.78
C GLU A 57 -0.55 -11.94 -11.88
N HIS A 58 -0.08 -10.71 -11.62
CA HIS A 58 -0.08 -9.59 -12.58
C HIS A 58 1.23 -9.45 -13.37
N GLY A 59 2.14 -10.40 -13.26
CA GLY A 59 3.40 -10.38 -14.01
C GLY A 59 4.38 -9.32 -13.56
N ILE A 60 4.30 -8.87 -12.31
CA ILE A 60 5.16 -7.86 -11.68
C ILE A 60 6.17 -8.56 -10.76
N ASP A 61 7.46 -8.33 -10.99
CA ASP A 61 8.54 -8.88 -10.18
C ASP A 61 8.88 -7.94 -9.01
N ILE A 62 9.42 -8.52 -7.93
CA ILE A 62 9.91 -7.74 -6.79
C ILE A 62 11.43 -7.57 -6.90
N ASN A 63 11.88 -6.32 -6.77
CA ASN A 63 13.30 -5.96 -6.72
C ASN A 63 13.87 -6.06 -5.30
N VAL A 64 13.24 -5.37 -4.35
CA VAL A 64 13.65 -5.32 -2.94
C VAL A 64 12.43 -5.25 -2.03
N ILE A 65 12.48 -5.95 -0.90
CA ILE A 65 11.56 -5.79 0.22
C ILE A 65 12.34 -5.12 1.35
N ALA A 66 11.87 -3.99 1.86
CA ALA A 66 12.59 -3.26 2.91
C ALA A 66 11.61 -2.55 3.88
N PRO A 67 11.97 -2.47 5.18
CA PRO A 67 13.21 -2.94 5.81
C PRO A 67 13.25 -4.44 6.11
N LEU A 68 12.14 -5.18 5.98
CA LEU A 68 12.03 -6.59 6.35
C LEU A 68 13.06 -7.45 5.58
N GLY A 69 14.06 -7.95 6.31
CA GLY A 69 15.08 -8.84 5.75
C GLY A 69 16.09 -8.18 4.81
N ALA A 70 16.03 -6.88 4.60
CA ALA A 70 16.94 -6.18 3.69
C ALA A 70 18.32 -5.94 4.32
N SER A 71 19.35 -6.26 3.57
CA SER A 71 20.73 -5.86 3.84
C SER A 71 21.05 -4.47 3.27
N PRO A 72 22.14 -3.82 3.68
CA PRO A 72 22.61 -2.59 3.04
C PRO A 72 22.85 -2.73 1.53
N ALA A 73 23.30 -3.90 1.07
CA ALA A 73 23.50 -4.20 -0.35
C ALA A 73 22.16 -4.25 -1.11
N ASP A 74 21.09 -4.74 -0.48
CA ASP A 74 19.75 -4.71 -1.07
C ASP A 74 19.23 -3.28 -1.20
N LEU A 75 19.46 -2.43 -0.20
CA LEU A 75 19.07 -1.02 -0.25
C LEU A 75 19.76 -0.27 -1.39
N MET A 76 20.98 -0.64 -1.75
CA MET A 76 21.68 -0.07 -2.90
C MET A 76 21.03 -0.45 -4.25
N ARG A 77 20.17 -1.47 -4.28
CA ARG A 77 19.41 -1.87 -5.49
C ARG A 77 18.08 -1.15 -5.66
N LEU A 78 17.62 -0.38 -4.65
CA LEU A 78 16.35 0.34 -4.73
C LEU A 78 16.16 1.16 -6.03
N PRO A 79 17.21 1.85 -6.55
CA PRO A 79 17.10 2.60 -7.80
C PRO A 79 16.85 1.76 -9.06
N LYS A 80 16.93 0.44 -8.99
CA LYS A 80 16.71 -0.48 -10.13
C LYS A 80 15.25 -0.87 -10.33
N ALA A 81 14.34 -0.43 -9.44
CA ALA A 81 12.91 -0.66 -9.59
C ALA A 81 12.28 0.37 -10.53
N ASP A 82 11.18 -0.02 -11.17
CA ASP A 82 10.39 0.86 -12.01
C ASP A 82 9.46 1.76 -11.17
N ILE A 83 8.91 1.23 -10.09
CA ILE A 83 8.12 1.97 -9.09
C ILE A 83 8.38 1.45 -7.67
N ASN A 84 7.91 2.21 -6.67
CA ASN A 84 7.86 1.77 -5.28
C ASN A 84 6.41 1.47 -4.87
N VAL A 85 6.20 0.40 -4.12
CA VAL A 85 4.95 0.10 -3.44
C VAL A 85 5.12 0.49 -1.96
N CYS A 86 4.34 1.48 -1.51
CA CYS A 86 4.36 1.97 -0.13
C CYS A 86 3.27 1.26 0.66
N LEU A 87 3.61 0.15 1.36
CA LEU A 87 2.61 -0.64 2.08
C LEU A 87 2.20 -0.02 3.43
N TYR A 88 3.13 0.62 4.12
CA TYR A 88 2.90 1.26 5.42
C TYR A 88 3.41 2.69 5.34
N SER A 89 2.51 3.63 5.09
CA SER A 89 2.85 5.04 4.86
C SER A 89 3.58 5.66 6.04
N GLU A 90 3.21 5.32 7.28
CA GLU A 90 3.87 5.76 8.51
C GLU A 90 5.35 5.39 8.59
N ILE A 91 5.77 4.32 7.89
CA ILE A 91 7.15 3.82 7.88
C ILE A 91 7.89 4.25 6.63
N ALA A 92 7.25 4.14 5.46
CA ALA A 92 7.93 4.16 4.18
C ALA A 92 7.72 5.44 3.35
N GLU A 93 6.68 6.23 3.60
CA GLU A 93 6.33 7.37 2.73
C GLU A 93 7.48 8.36 2.56
N SER A 94 8.20 8.70 3.62
CA SER A 94 9.36 9.60 3.53
C SER A 94 10.49 9.05 2.67
N THR A 95 10.66 7.73 2.65
CA THR A 95 11.63 7.06 1.77
C THR A 95 11.14 7.06 0.32
N CYS A 96 9.87 6.75 0.09
CA CYS A 96 9.25 6.78 -1.23
C CYS A 96 9.34 8.17 -1.85
N LEU A 97 8.96 9.21 -1.12
CA LEU A 97 9.06 10.61 -1.55
C LEU A 97 10.50 11.01 -1.88
N TRP A 98 11.47 10.53 -1.10
CA TRP A 98 12.88 10.83 -1.37
C TRP A 98 13.37 10.12 -2.64
N LEU A 99 12.99 8.85 -2.86
CA LEU A 99 13.31 8.10 -4.09
C LEU A 99 12.66 8.75 -5.32
N GLU A 100 11.41 9.17 -5.22
CA GLU A 100 10.71 9.88 -6.29
C GLU A 100 11.43 11.18 -6.66
N ARG A 101 11.79 12.02 -5.67
CA ARG A 101 12.49 13.30 -5.90
C ARG A 101 13.91 13.16 -6.43
N ASN A 102 14.63 12.12 -6.02
CA ASN A 102 16.07 11.99 -6.33
C ASN A 102 16.38 11.00 -7.44
N PHE A 103 15.49 10.05 -7.71
CA PHE A 103 15.68 9.03 -8.75
C PHE A 103 14.54 9.01 -9.79
N GLY A 104 13.50 9.79 -9.61
CA GLY A 104 12.34 9.81 -10.51
C GLY A 104 11.46 8.56 -10.40
N ILE A 105 11.59 7.74 -9.36
CA ILE A 105 10.85 6.50 -9.20
C ILE A 105 9.54 6.80 -8.47
N PRO A 106 8.38 6.77 -9.13
CA PRO A 106 7.11 7.05 -8.49
C PRO A 106 6.72 5.95 -7.51
N PHE A 107 5.69 6.19 -6.70
CA PHE A 107 5.21 5.20 -5.75
C PHE A 107 3.69 5.15 -5.69
N SER A 108 3.14 3.95 -5.36
CA SER A 108 1.72 3.76 -5.13
C SER A 108 1.27 4.47 -3.86
N ARG A 109 0.09 5.07 -3.91
CA ARG A 109 -0.57 5.71 -2.76
C ARG A 109 -1.71 4.87 -2.21
N SER A 110 -2.21 3.93 -3.00
CA SER A 110 -3.23 2.98 -2.60
C SER A 110 -2.59 1.81 -1.85
N ILE A 111 -3.29 1.31 -0.84
CA ILE A 111 -2.86 0.16 -0.02
C ILE A 111 -3.91 -0.93 -0.21
N PRO A 112 -3.53 -2.16 -0.59
CA PRO A 112 -4.48 -3.22 -0.93
C PRO A 112 -5.04 -3.94 0.32
N ILE A 113 -5.77 -3.21 1.16
CA ILE A 113 -6.48 -3.75 2.31
C ILE A 113 -7.98 -3.56 2.09
N GLY A 114 -8.69 -4.63 1.80
CA GLY A 114 -10.09 -4.66 1.36
C GLY A 114 -10.23 -4.90 -0.14
N VAL A 115 -11.41 -5.30 -0.58
CA VAL A 115 -11.66 -5.70 -1.98
C VAL A 115 -11.53 -4.50 -2.91
N GLU A 116 -12.23 -3.42 -2.62
CA GLU A 116 -12.21 -2.22 -3.46
C GLU A 116 -10.82 -1.57 -3.48
N ALA A 117 -10.15 -1.50 -2.31
CA ALA A 117 -8.80 -0.94 -2.23
C ALA A 117 -7.76 -1.78 -3.00
N THR A 118 -7.95 -3.09 -3.08
CA THR A 118 -7.09 -3.96 -3.88
C THR A 118 -7.27 -3.69 -5.38
N HIS A 119 -8.50 -3.45 -5.84
CA HIS A 119 -8.75 -3.07 -7.23
C HIS A 119 -8.15 -1.69 -7.56
N ASP A 120 -8.31 -0.70 -6.68
CA ASP A 120 -7.69 0.62 -6.84
C ASP A 120 -6.17 0.53 -6.91
N PHE A 121 -5.57 -0.28 -6.03
CA PHE A 121 -4.13 -0.55 -6.01
C PHE A 121 -3.64 -1.14 -7.33
N LEU A 122 -4.30 -2.18 -7.85
CA LEU A 122 -3.92 -2.80 -9.12
C LEU A 122 -4.08 -1.82 -10.29
N ALA A 123 -5.15 -1.03 -10.31
CA ALA A 123 -5.35 -0.01 -11.34
C ALA A 123 -4.24 1.06 -11.30
N GLU A 124 -3.86 1.52 -10.11
CA GLU A 124 -2.76 2.47 -9.91
C GLU A 124 -1.42 1.87 -10.37
N LEU A 125 -1.11 0.61 -10.01
CA LEU A 125 0.12 -0.04 -10.45
C LEU A 125 0.20 -0.17 -11.97
N HIS A 126 -0.88 -0.62 -12.62
CA HIS A 126 -0.93 -0.74 -14.08
C HIS A 126 -0.68 0.62 -14.75
N LEU A 127 -1.27 1.69 -14.22
CA LEU A 127 -1.07 3.06 -14.71
C LEU A 127 0.40 3.50 -14.54
N LEU A 128 0.96 3.37 -13.35
CA LEU A 128 2.33 3.78 -13.03
C LEU A 128 3.39 3.02 -13.83
N LEU A 129 3.12 1.73 -14.14
CA LEU A 129 4.01 0.87 -14.91
C LEU A 129 3.77 0.95 -16.43
N GLY A 130 2.82 1.76 -16.90
CA GLY A 130 2.47 1.82 -18.32
C GLY A 130 2.02 0.48 -18.89
N MET A 131 1.38 -0.35 -18.07
CA MET A 131 0.77 -1.62 -18.47
C MET A 131 -0.59 -1.37 -19.14
N ALA A 132 -1.19 -2.41 -19.74
CA ALA A 132 -2.57 -2.34 -20.19
C ALA A 132 -3.50 -1.97 -19.01
N PRO A 133 -4.57 -1.20 -19.26
CA PRO A 133 -5.51 -0.85 -18.20
C PRO A 133 -5.95 -2.08 -17.40
N TYR A 134 -5.99 -1.93 -16.08
CA TYR A 134 -6.47 -3.00 -15.22
C TYR A 134 -7.97 -3.23 -15.45
N GLU A 135 -8.32 -4.45 -15.78
CA GLU A 135 -9.72 -4.85 -15.92
C GLU A 135 -10.14 -5.72 -14.73
N ARG A 136 -11.18 -5.26 -14.06
CA ARG A 136 -11.76 -5.98 -12.93
C ARG A 136 -12.46 -7.26 -13.43
N SER A 137 -11.92 -8.41 -13.14
CA SER A 137 -12.58 -9.69 -13.49
C SER A 137 -13.74 -9.95 -12.53
N LYS A 138 -14.83 -10.56 -13.04
CA LYS A 138 -15.95 -10.99 -12.18
C LYS A 138 -15.55 -12.07 -11.18
N GLU A 139 -14.47 -12.80 -11.45
CA GLU A 139 -13.94 -13.83 -10.57
C GLU A 139 -13.11 -13.29 -9.42
N SER A 140 -12.49 -12.11 -9.58
CA SER A 140 -11.69 -11.47 -8.54
C SER A 140 -12.52 -11.04 -7.31
N ASN A 141 -13.85 -10.92 -7.47
CA ASN A 141 -14.77 -10.58 -6.38
C ASN A 141 -15.29 -11.80 -5.62
N LYS A 142 -14.99 -13.01 -6.06
CA LYS A 142 -15.38 -14.21 -5.33
C LYS A 142 -14.47 -14.38 -4.12
N SER A 143 -15.08 -14.51 -2.94
CA SER A 143 -14.34 -14.87 -1.74
C SER A 143 -13.58 -16.18 -1.97
N LYS A 144 -12.28 -16.19 -1.72
CA LYS A 144 -11.44 -17.40 -1.74
C LYS A 144 -11.81 -18.36 -0.59
N LEU A 145 -12.58 -17.87 0.38
CA LEU A 145 -13.06 -18.62 1.53
C LEU A 145 -14.55 -18.92 1.37
N THR A 146 -14.85 -20.01 0.67
CA THR A 146 -16.23 -20.42 0.35
C THR A 146 -17.11 -20.56 1.60
N TRP A 147 -16.56 -21.02 2.73
CA TRP A 147 -17.27 -21.11 3.99
C TRP A 147 -17.67 -19.74 4.55
N TYR A 148 -16.88 -18.71 4.32
CA TYR A 148 -17.16 -17.35 4.81
C TYR A 148 -18.37 -16.74 4.11
N SER A 149 -18.42 -16.86 2.78
CA SER A 149 -19.56 -16.37 1.98
C SER A 149 -20.87 -17.12 2.27
N GLN A 150 -20.79 -18.33 2.82
CA GLN A 150 -21.97 -19.13 3.21
C GLN A 150 -22.40 -18.90 4.66
N SER A 151 -21.51 -18.45 5.52
CA SER A 151 -21.73 -18.34 6.98
C SER A 151 -22.01 -16.93 7.46
N VAL A 152 -21.71 -15.91 6.67
CA VAL A 152 -21.95 -14.50 7.04
C VAL A 152 -23.18 -13.97 6.30
N ASP A 153 -24.27 -13.79 7.01
CA ASP A 153 -25.42 -13.04 6.51
C ASP A 153 -25.06 -11.55 6.52
N SER A 154 -24.98 -10.96 5.32
CA SER A 154 -24.64 -9.55 5.13
C SER A 154 -25.58 -8.61 5.89
N ASN A 155 -26.85 -9.02 6.10
CA ASN A 155 -27.82 -8.24 6.89
C ASN A 155 -27.45 -8.14 8.37
N TYR A 156 -26.63 -9.06 8.88
CA TYR A 156 -26.24 -9.06 10.29
C TYR A 156 -25.30 -7.92 10.67
N LEU A 157 -24.54 -7.42 9.71
CA LEU A 157 -23.52 -6.38 9.88
C LEU A 157 -24.03 -4.98 9.54
N THR A 158 -25.02 -4.87 8.64
CA THR A 158 -25.56 -3.60 8.17
C THR A 158 -26.11 -2.74 9.30
N GLY A 159 -25.71 -1.48 9.35
CA GLY A 159 -26.17 -0.50 10.33
C GLY A 159 -25.59 -0.67 11.75
N LYS A 160 -24.71 -1.63 11.99
CA LYS A 160 -23.98 -1.71 13.26
C LYS A 160 -22.99 -0.57 13.40
N ARG A 161 -22.88 -0.04 14.61
CA ARG A 161 -22.01 1.10 14.92
C ARG A 161 -20.64 0.61 15.33
N VAL A 162 -19.57 1.17 14.72
CA VAL A 162 -18.18 0.80 15.01
C VAL A 162 -17.35 2.04 15.30
N PHE A 163 -16.47 1.90 16.31
CA PHE A 163 -15.40 2.84 16.59
C PHE A 163 -14.09 2.18 16.20
N ILE A 164 -13.24 2.87 15.44
CA ILE A 164 -11.99 2.34 14.91
C ILE A 164 -10.83 3.19 15.39
N PHE A 165 -9.85 2.54 16.03
CA PHE A 165 -8.65 3.19 16.55
C PHE A 165 -7.45 2.24 16.40
N GLY A 166 -6.32 2.75 15.85
CA GLY A 166 -5.12 1.95 15.66
C GLY A 166 -4.00 2.73 14.98
N ASP A 167 -3.04 2.00 14.36
CA ASP A 167 -2.11 2.65 13.45
C ASP A 167 -2.87 3.24 12.25
N GLY A 168 -2.25 4.25 11.63
CA GLY A 168 -2.98 5.04 10.64
C GLY A 168 -3.37 4.27 9.40
N THR A 169 -2.48 3.41 8.90
CA THR A 169 -2.73 2.61 7.70
C THR A 169 -3.91 1.66 7.90
N HIS A 170 -3.90 0.85 8.96
CA HIS A 170 -4.98 -0.11 9.24
C HIS A 170 -6.28 0.58 9.67
N ALA A 171 -6.22 1.65 10.46
CA ALA A 171 -7.42 2.40 10.86
C ALA A 171 -8.17 2.98 9.65
N LEU A 172 -7.45 3.55 8.68
CA LEU A 172 -8.05 4.05 7.44
C LEU A 172 -8.67 2.94 6.59
N ALA A 173 -7.94 1.84 6.42
CA ALA A 173 -8.42 0.69 5.67
C ALA A 173 -9.64 0.04 6.33
N ALA A 174 -9.61 -0.17 7.65
CA ALA A 174 -10.72 -0.73 8.40
C ALA A 174 -11.98 0.16 8.33
N ALA A 175 -11.82 1.50 8.39
CA ALA A 175 -12.93 2.42 8.25
C ALA A 175 -13.56 2.36 6.85
N ARG A 176 -12.73 2.23 5.81
CA ARG A 176 -13.21 2.07 4.44
C ARG A 176 -13.97 0.75 4.27
N ILE A 177 -13.39 -0.37 4.70
CA ILE A 177 -14.03 -1.70 4.63
C ILE A 177 -15.34 -1.69 5.41
N ALA A 178 -15.33 -1.19 6.64
CA ALA A 178 -16.51 -1.16 7.49
C ALA A 178 -17.67 -0.42 6.81
N LYS A 179 -17.40 0.73 6.21
CA LYS A 179 -18.42 1.56 5.57
C LYS A 179 -18.82 1.05 4.19
N GLU A 180 -17.85 0.76 3.32
CA GLU A 180 -18.08 0.54 1.88
C GLU A 180 -18.38 -0.93 1.58
N GLU A 181 -17.79 -1.87 2.32
CA GLU A 181 -17.92 -3.30 2.05
C GLU A 181 -18.87 -4.02 3.01
N LEU A 182 -18.93 -3.60 4.29
CA LEU A 182 -19.73 -4.27 5.33
C LEU A 182 -21.00 -3.51 5.75
N GLY A 183 -21.17 -2.26 5.30
CA GLY A 183 -22.36 -1.46 5.61
C GLY A 183 -22.48 -1.01 7.08
N PHE A 184 -21.35 -0.92 7.80
CA PHE A 184 -21.33 -0.38 9.15
C PHE A 184 -21.52 1.14 9.17
N GLU A 185 -22.06 1.64 10.28
CA GLU A 185 -21.99 3.04 10.65
C GLU A 185 -20.69 3.29 11.43
N VAL A 186 -19.72 3.96 10.81
CA VAL A 186 -18.48 4.35 11.50
C VAL A 186 -18.79 5.58 12.35
N VAL A 187 -18.79 5.43 13.67
CA VAL A 187 -19.13 6.49 14.63
C VAL A 187 -17.91 7.14 15.30
N GLY A 188 -16.72 6.63 15.03
CA GLY A 188 -15.47 7.22 15.48
C GLY A 188 -14.28 6.64 14.74
N LEU A 189 -13.29 7.47 14.46
CA LEU A 189 -12.06 7.12 13.79
C LEU A 189 -10.88 7.84 14.45
N GLY A 190 -9.83 7.09 14.77
CA GLY A 190 -8.64 7.66 15.37
C GLY A 190 -7.37 6.88 15.14
N THR A 191 -6.24 7.49 15.52
CA THR A 191 -4.91 6.89 15.41
C THR A 191 -3.97 7.43 16.47
N TYR A 192 -2.97 6.60 16.82
CA TYR A 192 -1.79 7.00 17.58
C TYR A 192 -0.59 7.35 16.68
N SER A 193 -0.69 7.13 15.36
CA SER A 193 0.39 7.45 14.41
C SER A 193 0.37 8.94 14.07
N ARG A 194 1.35 9.69 14.54
CA ARG A 194 1.47 11.14 14.28
C ARG A 194 1.62 11.44 12.79
N GLU A 195 2.36 10.61 12.08
CA GLU A 195 2.61 10.69 10.62
C GLU A 195 1.30 10.59 9.84
N MET A 196 0.35 9.80 10.35
CA MET A 196 -0.96 9.57 9.73
C MET A 196 -2.08 10.47 10.25
N ALA A 197 -1.79 11.41 11.17
CA ALA A 197 -2.81 12.30 11.74
C ALA A 197 -3.56 13.11 10.68
N ARG A 198 -2.86 13.61 9.66
CA ARG A 198 -3.48 14.40 8.58
C ARG A 198 -4.39 13.55 7.68
N PRO A 199 -3.97 12.39 7.14
CA PRO A 199 -4.85 11.48 6.41
C PRO A 199 -6.05 11.02 7.21
N VAL A 200 -5.87 10.67 8.50
CA VAL A 200 -6.97 10.23 9.37
C VAL A 200 -8.00 11.33 9.62
N ARG A 201 -7.55 12.58 9.86
CA ARG A 201 -8.46 13.74 9.94
C ARG A 201 -9.25 13.95 8.65
N ALA A 202 -8.59 13.82 7.50
CA ALA A 202 -9.25 13.97 6.21
C ALA A 202 -10.32 12.89 5.99
N ALA A 203 -10.04 11.63 6.36
CA ALA A 203 -10.99 10.53 6.28
C ALA A 203 -12.16 10.70 7.26
N ALA A 204 -11.89 11.06 8.52
CA ALA A 204 -12.92 11.33 9.51
C ALA A 204 -13.88 12.44 9.04
N LYS A 205 -13.33 13.54 8.48
CA LYS A 205 -14.15 14.62 7.92
C LYS A 205 -15.09 14.15 6.79
N LYS A 206 -14.64 13.22 5.92
CA LYS A 206 -15.52 12.62 4.88
C LYS A 206 -16.64 11.77 5.47
N LEU A 207 -16.44 11.25 6.69
CA LEU A 207 -17.45 10.50 7.45
C LEU A 207 -18.36 11.40 8.31
N GLY A 208 -18.11 12.72 8.33
CA GLY A 208 -18.83 13.65 9.22
C GLY A 208 -18.37 13.57 10.68
N LEU A 209 -17.16 13.07 10.92
CA LEU A 209 -16.61 12.83 12.26
C LEU A 209 -15.42 13.74 12.55
N GLU A 210 -15.15 13.92 13.84
CA GLU A 210 -13.88 14.45 14.33
C GLU A 210 -12.93 13.29 14.63
N ALA A 211 -11.66 13.41 14.16
CA ALA A 211 -10.67 12.36 14.36
C ALA A 211 -10.08 12.40 15.77
N LEU A 212 -9.97 11.25 16.41
CA LEU A 212 -9.21 11.09 17.66
C LEU A 212 -7.74 10.84 17.32
N ILE A 213 -6.88 11.79 17.65
CA ILE A 213 -5.43 11.65 17.49
C ILE A 213 -4.81 11.58 18.88
N SER A 214 -4.25 10.41 19.23
CA SER A 214 -3.47 10.27 20.47
C SER A 214 -2.07 10.80 20.24
N ASN A 215 -1.54 11.50 21.23
CA ASN A 215 -0.18 12.03 21.23
C ASN A 215 0.74 11.30 22.21
N ASP A 216 0.25 10.26 22.87
CA ASP A 216 0.97 9.50 23.89
C ASP A 216 1.77 8.32 23.29
#